data_e6b2e14346e1747cfb45bc92c7e1f9a4
#
_entry.id   e6b2e14346e1747cfb45bc92c7e1f9a4
#
_cell.length_a   1.000
_cell.length_b   1.000
_cell.length_c   1.000
_cell.angle_alpha   90.00
_cell.angle_beta   90.00
_cell.angle_gamma   90.00
#
_symmetry.space_group_name_H-M   'P 1'
#
loop_
_entity.id
_entity.type
_entity.pdbx_description
1 polymer ?
#
loop_
_entity_poly.entity_id
_entity_poly.type
_entity_poly.pdbx_seq_one_letter_code
_entity_poly.pdbx_strand_id
1 'polypeptide(L)'
;FRRVLFRSCENLCKFFKKKLDNKYNIACVHVNTHTKLRQQIMKDFREGKIDILVSTTIIARGKNFPKLRYLLNTASMDSQEKSIQFLGRLVRKDESKSKVYLDDLHYPGNYLSRHGNHRRKYYQDQGLKVIRLSKLWDKYPRHKPFQG
;
A
#
# COMPACT_ATOMS: atom_id res chain seq x y z
N PHE A 1 14.94 -4.26 14.23
CA PHE A 1 14.15 -3.56 13.17
C PHE A 1 13.24 -4.52 12.39
N ARG A 2 13.72 -5.69 11.93
CA ARG A 2 12.91 -6.68 11.20
C ARG A 2 11.73 -7.21 12.03
N ARG A 3 11.90 -7.46 13.34
CA ARG A 3 10.82 -7.91 14.23
C ARG A 3 9.70 -6.88 14.39
N VAL A 4 10.03 -5.59 14.41
CA VAL A 4 9.04 -4.51 14.53
C VAL A 4 8.17 -4.44 13.29
N LEU A 5 8.75 -4.46 12.09
CA LEU A 5 8.02 -4.43 10.83
C LEU A 5 7.08 -5.64 10.65
N PHE A 6 7.51 -6.81 11.08
CA PHE A 6 6.71 -8.02 11.06
C PHE A 6 5.46 -7.89 11.95
N ARG A 7 5.64 -7.54 13.23
CA ARG A 7 4.53 -7.34 14.18
C ARG A 7 3.58 -6.24 13.72
N SER A 8 4.09 -5.15 13.16
CA SER A 8 3.27 -4.06 12.63
C SER A 8 2.40 -4.53 11.45
N CYS A 9 2.94 -5.36 10.56
CA CYS A 9 2.19 -5.92 9.44
C CYS A 9 1.04 -6.81 9.91
N GLU A 10 1.28 -7.71 10.87
CA GLU A 10 0.25 -8.57 11.45
C GLU A 10 -0.80 -7.79 12.23
N ASN A 11 -0.38 -6.82 13.04
CA ASN A 11 -1.28 -5.98 13.83
C ASN A 11 -2.18 -5.16 12.91
N LEU A 12 -1.65 -4.61 11.83
CA LEU A 12 -2.42 -3.86 10.84
C LEU A 12 -3.43 -4.77 10.12
N CYS A 13 -3.05 -5.99 9.79
CA CYS A 13 -3.96 -6.97 9.20
C CYS A 13 -5.11 -7.34 10.16
N LYS A 14 -4.81 -7.59 11.44
CA LYS A 14 -5.80 -7.83 12.48
C LYS A 14 -6.73 -6.64 12.68
N PHE A 15 -6.18 -5.43 12.67
CA PHE A 15 -6.94 -4.19 12.78
C PHE A 15 -7.95 -4.06 11.64
N PHE A 16 -7.52 -4.25 10.39
CA PHE A 16 -8.42 -4.19 9.25
C PHE A 16 -9.50 -5.26 9.29
N LYS A 17 -9.16 -6.51 9.63
CA LYS A 17 -10.16 -7.58 9.79
C LYS A 17 -11.24 -7.19 10.79
N LYS A 18 -10.82 -6.69 11.96
CA LYS A 18 -11.76 -6.23 13.00
C LYS A 18 -12.61 -5.02 12.57
N LYS A 19 -11.99 -4.03 11.90
CA LYS A 19 -12.68 -2.78 11.53
C LYS A 19 -13.61 -2.94 10.34
N LEU A 20 -13.37 -3.90 9.48
CA LEU A 20 -14.16 -4.15 8.28
C LEU A 20 -15.13 -5.34 8.43
N ASP A 21 -15.34 -5.80 9.67
CA ASP A 21 -16.31 -6.85 10.04
C ASP A 21 -16.28 -8.07 9.12
N ASN A 22 -15.06 -8.50 8.73
CA ASN A 22 -14.81 -9.58 7.78
C ASN A 22 -15.50 -9.43 6.40
N LYS A 23 -15.93 -8.23 6.05
CA LYS A 23 -16.56 -7.94 4.76
C LYS A 23 -15.61 -8.18 3.57
N TYR A 24 -14.30 -8.11 3.81
CA TYR A 24 -13.26 -8.24 2.80
C TYR A 24 -12.31 -9.38 3.14
N ASN A 25 -11.83 -10.07 2.11
CA ASN A 25 -10.78 -11.07 2.23
C ASN A 25 -9.42 -10.38 2.41
N ILE A 26 -8.88 -10.43 3.62
CA ILE A 26 -7.64 -9.73 3.99
C ILE A 26 -6.55 -10.73 4.30
N ALA A 27 -5.43 -10.61 3.62
CA ALA A 27 -4.24 -11.43 3.86
C ALA A 27 -3.04 -10.60 4.29
N CYS A 28 -2.11 -11.25 4.98
CA CYS A 28 -0.85 -10.67 5.43
C CYS A 28 0.35 -11.44 4.86
N VAL A 29 1.33 -10.71 4.33
CA VAL A 29 2.59 -11.29 3.82
C VAL A 29 3.78 -10.51 4.33
N HIS A 30 4.71 -11.19 4.95
CA HIS A 30 5.96 -10.61 5.47
C HIS A 30 7.14 -11.59 5.29
N VAL A 31 8.32 -11.20 5.73
CA VAL A 31 9.56 -11.97 5.52
C VAL A 31 9.49 -13.39 6.09
N ASN A 32 8.78 -13.58 7.22
CA ASN A 32 8.65 -14.89 7.88
C ASN A 32 7.48 -15.72 7.32
N THR A 33 6.70 -15.22 6.37
CA THR A 33 5.66 -16.01 5.72
C THR A 33 6.32 -17.11 4.90
N HIS A 34 5.95 -18.37 5.17
CA HIS A 34 6.51 -19.52 4.46
C HIS A 34 6.35 -19.39 2.95
N THR A 35 7.36 -19.79 2.19
CA THR A 35 7.44 -19.52 0.74
C THR A 35 6.21 -20.04 -0.03
N LYS A 36 5.75 -21.26 0.23
CA LYS A 36 4.56 -21.84 -0.42
C LYS A 36 3.30 -21.01 -0.13
N LEU A 37 3.08 -20.67 1.15
CA LEU A 37 1.93 -19.84 1.57
C LEU A 37 1.99 -18.45 0.94
N ARG A 38 3.17 -17.84 0.90
CA ARG A 38 3.38 -16.55 0.24
C ARG A 38 3.02 -16.61 -1.24
N GLN A 39 3.46 -17.65 -1.95
CA GLN A 39 3.13 -17.84 -3.36
C GLN A 39 1.62 -17.98 -3.57
N GLN A 40 0.95 -18.74 -2.71
CA GLN A 40 -0.50 -18.92 -2.76
C GLN A 40 -1.24 -17.59 -2.52
N ILE A 41 -0.92 -16.87 -1.46
CA ILE A 41 -1.51 -15.54 -1.16
C ILE A 41 -1.31 -14.57 -2.32
N MET A 42 -0.13 -14.55 -2.92
CA MET A 42 0.17 -13.68 -4.05
C MET A 42 -0.59 -14.06 -5.32
N LYS A 43 -0.86 -15.33 -5.52
CA LYS A 43 -1.71 -15.83 -6.60
C LYS A 43 -3.16 -15.42 -6.37
N ASP A 44 -3.70 -15.67 -5.18
CA ASP A 44 -5.08 -15.35 -4.79
C ASP A 44 -5.35 -13.85 -4.87
N PHE A 45 -4.40 -13.00 -4.48
CA PHE A 45 -4.51 -11.56 -4.64
C PHE A 45 -4.55 -11.11 -6.12
N ARG A 46 -3.74 -11.74 -6.99
CA ARG A 46 -3.81 -11.44 -8.44
C ARG A 46 -5.10 -11.89 -9.08
N GLU A 47 -5.66 -12.99 -8.62
CA GLU A 47 -6.94 -13.53 -9.09
C GLU A 47 -8.16 -12.77 -8.54
N GLY A 48 -7.95 -11.86 -7.56
CA GLY A 48 -9.03 -11.10 -6.93
C GLY A 48 -9.78 -11.85 -5.83
N LYS A 49 -9.23 -12.98 -5.34
CA LYS A 49 -9.78 -13.72 -4.19
C LYS A 49 -9.44 -13.05 -2.85
N ILE A 50 -8.43 -12.21 -2.85
CA ILE A 50 -8.02 -11.38 -1.71
C ILE A 50 -8.21 -9.93 -2.11
N ASP A 51 -9.00 -9.20 -1.33
CA ASP A 51 -9.33 -7.79 -1.58
C ASP A 51 -8.25 -6.85 -1.05
N ILE A 52 -7.71 -7.16 0.12
CA ILE A 52 -6.71 -6.33 0.80
C ILE A 52 -5.47 -7.16 1.14
N LEU A 53 -4.34 -6.73 0.62
CA LEU A 53 -3.06 -7.35 0.95
C LEU A 53 -2.22 -6.41 1.82
N VAL A 54 -2.02 -6.78 3.07
CA VAL A 54 -1.12 -6.11 4.00
C VAL A 54 0.27 -6.74 3.88
N SER A 55 1.27 -5.93 3.59
CA SER A 55 2.61 -6.51 3.47
C SER A 55 3.74 -5.57 3.87
N THR A 56 4.86 -6.15 4.20
CA THR A 56 6.13 -5.44 4.27
C THR A 56 6.66 -5.19 2.85
N THR A 57 7.79 -4.49 2.74
CA THR A 57 8.46 -4.17 1.46
C THR A 57 8.80 -5.38 0.57
N ILE A 58 8.52 -6.59 1.03
CA ILE A 58 8.80 -7.83 0.28
C ILE A 58 8.02 -7.92 -1.03
N ILE A 59 6.86 -7.25 -1.13
CA ILE A 59 6.08 -7.17 -2.37
C ILE A 59 6.82 -6.34 -3.45
N ALA A 60 7.71 -5.46 -3.06
CA ALA A 60 8.44 -4.61 -4.00
C ALA A 60 9.31 -5.38 -4.99
N ARG A 61 9.57 -6.67 -4.77
CA ARG A 61 10.44 -7.50 -5.62
C ARG A 61 9.63 -8.41 -6.55
N GLY A 62 9.75 -8.18 -7.86
CA GLY A 62 9.46 -9.18 -8.91
C GLY A 62 8.01 -9.59 -9.17
N LYS A 63 7.00 -9.04 -8.51
CA LYS A 63 5.60 -9.45 -8.71
C LYS A 63 4.79 -8.35 -9.42
N ASN A 64 3.92 -8.77 -10.34
CA ASN A 64 3.05 -7.89 -11.09
C ASN A 64 1.60 -7.97 -10.54
N PHE A 65 0.97 -6.81 -10.34
CA PHE A 65 -0.43 -6.69 -9.90
C PHE A 65 -1.18 -5.72 -10.84
N PRO A 66 -1.55 -6.15 -12.05
CA PRO A 66 -2.16 -5.26 -13.02
C PRO A 66 -3.48 -4.65 -12.50
N LYS A 67 -4.26 -5.39 -11.74
CA LYS A 67 -5.53 -4.95 -11.16
C LYS A 67 -5.39 -4.06 -9.90
N LEU A 68 -4.18 -3.77 -9.42
CA LEU A 68 -3.97 -2.94 -8.26
C LEU A 68 -4.41 -1.50 -8.53
N ARG A 69 -5.43 -1.01 -7.82
CA ARG A 69 -6.02 0.33 -7.99
C ARG A 69 -5.64 1.29 -6.87
N TYR A 70 -5.36 0.77 -5.71
CA TYR A 70 -5.08 1.55 -4.51
C TYR A 70 -3.86 1.02 -3.77
N LEU A 71 -2.97 1.91 -3.39
CA LEU A 71 -1.80 1.60 -2.58
C LEU A 71 -1.71 2.59 -1.42
N LEU A 72 -1.72 2.07 -0.19
CA LEU A 72 -1.40 2.84 1.01
C LEU A 72 0.05 2.56 1.44
N ASN A 73 0.89 3.56 1.31
CA ASN A 73 2.28 3.49 1.79
C ASN A 73 2.36 4.02 3.23
N THR A 74 2.58 3.12 4.16
CA THR A 74 2.79 3.45 5.59
C THR A 74 4.28 3.47 5.96
N ALA A 75 5.17 3.21 5.02
CA ALA A 75 6.61 3.18 5.27
C ALA A 75 7.21 4.59 5.22
N SER A 76 7.95 4.95 6.25
CA SER A 76 8.63 6.25 6.34
C SER A 76 10.01 6.27 5.67
N MET A 77 10.27 5.36 4.73
CA MET A 77 11.59 5.21 4.09
C MET A 77 11.91 6.38 3.17
N ASP A 78 13.18 6.76 3.16
CA ASP A 78 13.75 7.67 2.19
C ASP A 78 14.51 6.87 1.11
N SER A 79 13.73 6.29 0.18
CA SER A 79 14.30 5.54 -0.93
C SER A 79 13.51 5.85 -2.19
N GLN A 80 14.14 6.63 -3.07
CA GLN A 80 13.61 6.95 -4.39
C GLN A 80 13.31 5.69 -5.19
N GLU A 81 14.25 4.76 -5.22
CA GLU A 81 14.12 3.50 -5.96
C GLU A 81 12.89 2.70 -5.53
N LYS A 82 12.65 2.56 -4.21
CA LYS A 82 11.48 1.86 -3.71
C LYS A 82 10.19 2.59 -4.00
N SER A 83 10.18 3.92 -3.90
CA SER A 83 9.02 4.75 -4.23
C SER A 83 8.65 4.61 -5.71
N ILE A 84 9.64 4.63 -6.61
CA ILE A 84 9.45 4.41 -8.04
C ILE A 84 8.96 2.98 -8.33
N GLN A 85 9.51 1.98 -7.65
CA GLN A 85 9.06 0.58 -7.81
C GLN A 85 7.61 0.39 -7.38
N PHE A 86 7.17 0.99 -6.27
CA PHE A 86 5.78 0.95 -5.84
C PHE A 86 4.87 1.64 -6.84
N LEU A 87 5.26 2.83 -7.27
CA LEU A 87 4.52 3.59 -8.26
C LEU A 87 4.39 2.82 -9.58
N GLY A 88 5.48 2.29 -10.10
CA GLY A 88 5.48 1.53 -11.35
C GLY A 88 4.58 0.29 -11.31
N ARG A 89 4.28 -0.26 -10.13
CA ARG A 89 3.31 -1.36 -9.98
C ARG A 89 1.88 -0.86 -10.01
N LEU A 90 1.63 0.30 -9.40
CA LEU A 90 0.32 0.91 -9.31
C LEU A 90 -0.14 1.42 -10.68
N VAL A 91 0.73 2.10 -11.44
CA VAL A 91 0.40 2.74 -12.72
C VAL A 91 0.42 1.80 -13.92
N ARG A 92 0.73 0.52 -13.74
CA ARG A 92 0.70 -0.43 -14.86
C ARG A 92 -0.67 -0.43 -15.53
N LYS A 93 -0.64 -0.35 -16.86
CA LYS A 93 -1.86 -0.37 -17.68
C LYS A 93 -2.61 -1.69 -17.48
N ASP A 94 -3.91 -1.56 -17.28
CA ASP A 94 -4.88 -2.62 -17.27
C ASP A 94 -6.20 -2.00 -17.75
N GLU A 95 -6.87 -2.63 -18.69
CA GLU A 95 -8.09 -2.10 -19.31
C GLU A 95 -9.23 -1.90 -18.29
N SER A 96 -9.19 -2.65 -17.19
CA SER A 96 -10.20 -2.57 -16.13
C SER A 96 -10.05 -1.35 -15.20
N LYS A 97 -8.97 -0.56 -15.32
CA LYS A 97 -8.71 0.56 -14.40
C LYS A 97 -8.49 1.88 -15.14
N SER A 98 -9.37 2.83 -14.86
CA SER A 98 -9.27 4.22 -15.38
C SER A 98 -8.45 5.14 -14.46
N LYS A 99 -8.42 4.87 -13.16
CA LYS A 99 -7.73 5.68 -12.16
C LYS A 99 -7.04 4.78 -11.12
N VAL A 100 -5.92 5.29 -10.60
CA VAL A 100 -5.18 4.67 -9.51
C VAL A 100 -4.91 5.71 -8.43
N TYR A 101 -4.83 5.25 -7.20
CA TYR A 101 -4.63 6.11 -6.03
C TYR A 101 -3.44 5.62 -5.21
N LEU A 102 -2.59 6.56 -4.82
CA LEU A 102 -1.50 6.34 -3.89
C LEU A 102 -1.70 7.29 -2.70
N ASP A 103 -1.95 6.73 -1.53
CA ASP A 103 -1.87 7.47 -0.28
C ASP A 103 -0.52 7.18 0.38
N ASP A 104 0.22 8.22 0.72
CA ASP A 104 1.52 8.12 1.37
C ASP A 104 1.45 8.88 2.70
N LEU A 105 1.71 8.17 3.81
CA LEU A 105 1.65 8.78 5.12
C LEU A 105 2.88 9.65 5.38
N HIS A 106 2.63 10.92 5.67
CA HIS A 106 3.64 11.88 6.08
C HIS A 106 3.71 11.95 7.60
N TYR A 107 4.80 11.50 8.17
CA TYR A 107 4.99 11.49 9.62
C TYR A 107 5.64 12.80 10.09
N PRO A 108 5.22 13.35 11.24
CA PRO A 108 5.84 14.53 11.83
C PRO A 108 7.26 14.21 12.35
N GLY A 109 8.02 15.27 12.61
CA GLY A 109 9.39 15.18 13.10
C GLY A 109 10.44 15.43 12.00
N ASN A 110 11.56 16.01 12.38
CA ASN A 110 12.55 16.52 11.42
C ASN A 110 13.03 15.50 10.41
N TYR A 111 13.37 14.31 10.87
CA TYR A 111 13.90 13.24 10.02
C TYR A 111 12.81 12.61 9.12
N LEU A 112 11.69 12.21 9.70
CA LEU A 112 10.61 11.54 8.96
C LEU A 112 9.88 12.49 8.01
N SER A 113 9.74 13.75 8.40
CA SER A 113 9.15 14.79 7.56
C SER A 113 10.01 15.06 6.32
N ARG A 114 11.34 15.07 6.45
CA ARG A 114 12.25 15.18 5.30
C ARG A 114 12.07 14.01 4.32
N HIS A 115 11.98 12.79 4.82
CA HIS A 115 11.73 11.61 3.99
C HIS A 115 10.38 11.71 3.23
N GLY A 116 9.33 12.17 3.91
CA GLY A 116 8.03 12.41 3.27
C GLY A 116 8.08 13.47 2.18
N ASN A 117 8.85 14.55 2.38
CA ASN A 117 9.05 15.59 1.38
C ASN A 117 9.83 15.08 0.17
N HIS A 118 10.86 14.25 0.38
CA HIS A 118 11.62 13.62 -0.71
C HIS A 118 10.71 12.72 -1.55
N ARG A 119 9.91 11.85 -0.92
CA ARG A 119 8.97 10.97 -1.64
C ARG A 119 7.95 11.79 -2.43
N ARG A 120 7.40 12.87 -1.84
CA ARG A 120 6.50 13.78 -2.54
C ARG A 120 7.12 14.34 -3.80
N LYS A 121 8.37 14.84 -3.72
CA LYS A 121 9.09 15.35 -4.88
C LYS A 121 9.24 14.26 -5.95
N TYR A 122 9.62 13.04 -5.58
CA TYR A 122 9.73 11.94 -6.54
C TYR A 122 8.42 11.66 -7.29
N TYR A 123 7.28 11.68 -6.57
CA TYR A 123 5.98 11.48 -7.22
C TYR A 123 5.65 12.60 -8.20
N GLN A 124 5.97 13.85 -7.86
CA GLN A 124 5.80 15.01 -8.74
C GLN A 124 6.69 14.91 -9.98
N ASP A 125 7.95 14.54 -9.82
CA ASP A 125 8.92 14.34 -10.92
C ASP A 125 8.47 13.23 -11.89
N GLN A 126 7.67 12.26 -11.42
CA GLN A 126 7.04 11.24 -12.24
C GLN A 126 5.70 11.70 -12.88
N GLY A 127 5.36 12.97 -12.80
CA GLY A 127 4.15 13.55 -13.41
C GLY A 127 2.84 13.26 -12.65
N LEU A 128 2.91 12.79 -11.40
CA LEU A 128 1.70 12.56 -10.62
C LEU A 128 1.14 13.87 -10.06
N LYS A 129 -0.19 13.99 -10.07
CA LYS A 129 -0.88 15.04 -9.33
C LYS A 129 -0.83 14.72 -7.84
N VAL A 130 0.02 15.44 -7.10
CA VAL A 130 0.17 15.27 -5.65
C VAL A 130 -0.69 16.28 -4.91
N ILE A 131 -1.57 15.79 -4.03
CA ILE A 131 -2.44 16.60 -3.18
C ILE A 131 -2.01 16.37 -1.73
N ARG A 132 -1.73 17.44 -1.01
CA ARG A 132 -1.49 17.37 0.44
C ARG A 132 -2.81 17.49 1.18
N LEU A 133 -3.12 16.51 2.01
CA LEU A 133 -4.28 16.54 2.88
C LEU A 133 -3.82 16.90 4.29
N SER A 134 -4.40 17.94 4.87
CA SER A 134 -4.15 18.33 6.26
C SER A 134 -4.81 17.37 7.23
N LYS A 135 -5.94 16.79 6.82
CA LYS A 135 -6.67 15.75 7.55
C LYS A 135 -7.09 14.67 6.57
N LEU A 136 -6.80 13.41 6.90
CA LEU A 136 -7.22 12.27 6.10
C LEU A 136 -8.76 12.20 5.92
N TRP A 137 -9.48 12.73 6.90
CA TRP A 137 -10.93 12.72 6.98
C TRP A 137 -11.63 13.65 5.99
N ASP A 138 -10.94 14.68 5.49
CA ASP A 138 -11.51 15.65 4.56
C ASP A 138 -11.72 15.05 3.17
N LYS A 139 -10.94 14.02 2.82
CA LYS A 139 -11.03 13.36 1.51
C LYS A 139 -12.01 12.18 1.48
N TYR A 140 -12.19 11.52 2.62
CA TYR A 140 -13.03 10.33 2.74
C TYR A 140 -14.14 10.60 3.75
N PRO A 141 -15.28 11.20 3.32
CA PRO A 141 -16.44 11.30 4.19
C PRO A 141 -16.80 9.91 4.69
N ARG A 142 -16.99 9.78 5.99
CA ARG A 142 -17.12 8.54 6.77
C ARG A 142 -18.17 7.55 6.29
N HIS A 143 -18.91 7.84 5.23
CA HIS A 143 -20.15 7.12 4.86
C HIS A 143 -20.28 6.72 3.39
N LYS A 144 -19.24 6.77 2.60
CA LYS A 144 -19.31 6.11 1.29
C LYS A 144 -18.53 4.81 1.35
N PRO A 145 -19.20 3.66 1.50
CA PRO A 145 -18.54 2.38 1.20
C PRO A 145 -18.07 2.45 -0.24
N PHE A 146 -16.93 1.86 -0.51
CA PHE A 146 -16.46 1.64 -1.87
C PHE A 146 -17.61 0.98 -2.64
N GLN A 147 -18.32 1.75 -3.45
CA GLN A 147 -19.16 1.19 -4.48
C GLN A 147 -18.22 0.71 -5.58
N GLY A 148 -18.26 -0.61 -5.77
CA GLY A 148 -17.39 -1.37 -6.65
C GLY A 148 -17.38 -0.91 -8.10
#